data_2ccee03aec82421c547ef287b51b9d2e
#
_entry.id   2ccee03aec82421c547ef287b51b9d2e
#
_cell.length_a   1.000
_cell.length_b   1.000
_cell.length_c   1.000
_cell.angle_alpha   90.00
_cell.angle_beta   90.00
_cell.angle_gamma   90.00
#
_symmetry.space_group_name_H-M   'P 1'
#
loop_
_entity.id
_entity.type
_entity.pdbx_description
1 polymer ?
#
loop_
_entity_poly.entity_id
_entity_poly.type
_entity_poly.pdbx_seq_one_letter_code
_entity_poly.pdbx_strand_id
1 'polypeptide(L)'
;LTGCGGDDSESTDSASVVVVYGDPAKTELTLFPSDRYTVDDEATPSGLRVDLGAHNTIDQVLATSPISLAQLNELDGFSTTGGVGVRLSGPIDPRGLVQMPEADPPVLDPLKDASEYTLVGTPMFLVELESGVAIGIVPRYFEQPKDLDFPADDFALLAEPAVPLLPGKRYLFAVTDELRAKDGTRVGRSSAMSRALGSSGAAYDLDLRAALDLAAPVVGTSAKHVVAATLFTTASVQ
;
A
#
# COMPACT_ATOMS: atom_id res chain seq x y z
N LEU A 1 -39.90 -10.61 33.94
CA LEU A 1 -39.41 -10.74 32.57
C LEU A 1 -38.38 -9.67 32.33
N THR A 2 -37.14 -10.02 32.61
CA THR A 2 -35.90 -9.22 32.45
C THR A 2 -35.34 -9.58 31.09
N GLY A 3 -35.36 -8.61 30.17
CA GLY A 3 -34.63 -8.70 28.87
C GLY A 3 -33.16 -8.39 29.12
N CYS A 4 -32.29 -9.37 28.90
CA CYS A 4 -30.86 -9.12 28.73
C CYS A 4 -30.64 -8.48 27.37
N GLY A 5 -30.31 -7.18 27.37
CA GLY A 5 -29.66 -6.54 26.24
C GLY A 5 -28.22 -7.02 26.22
N GLY A 6 -27.84 -7.75 25.18
CA GLY A 6 -26.46 -8.04 24.91
C GLY A 6 -25.78 -6.75 24.43
N ASP A 7 -24.88 -6.19 25.23
CA ASP A 7 -23.89 -5.25 24.77
C ASP A 7 -22.89 -6.02 23.89
N ASP A 8 -23.10 -6.00 22.60
CA ASP A 8 -22.04 -6.30 21.62
C ASP A 8 -21.07 -5.12 21.60
N SER A 9 -20.31 -4.98 22.69
CA SER A 9 -19.07 -4.22 22.66
C SER A 9 -18.10 -5.04 21.79
N GLU A 10 -18.07 -4.75 20.48
CA GLU A 10 -16.94 -5.13 19.65
C GLU A 10 -15.67 -4.61 20.34
N SER A 11 -14.97 -5.53 21.00
CA SER A 11 -13.61 -5.27 21.45
C SER A 11 -12.84 -4.90 20.17
N THR A 12 -12.43 -3.64 20.07
CA THR A 12 -11.35 -3.24 19.17
C THR A 12 -10.12 -3.97 19.67
N ASP A 13 -9.92 -5.19 19.18
CA ASP A 13 -8.70 -5.95 19.35
C ASP A 13 -7.58 -5.03 18.86
N SER A 14 -6.81 -4.48 19.78
CA SER A 14 -5.73 -3.57 19.45
C SER A 14 -4.67 -4.40 18.76
N ALA A 15 -4.67 -4.38 17.42
CA ALA A 15 -3.68 -5.08 16.62
C ALA A 15 -2.28 -4.65 17.07
N SER A 16 -1.39 -5.63 17.29
CA SER A 16 -0.01 -5.38 17.71
C SER A 16 0.79 -4.63 16.61
N VAL A 17 0.45 -4.83 15.36
CA VAL A 17 1.04 -4.18 14.19
C VAL A 17 -0.05 -3.56 13.33
N VAL A 18 0.17 -2.35 12.84
CA VAL A 18 -0.70 -1.65 11.90
C VAL A 18 0.07 -1.22 10.66
N VAL A 19 -0.62 -1.13 9.52
CA VAL A 19 -0.08 -0.44 8.35
C VAL A 19 -0.09 1.06 8.62
N VAL A 20 1.08 1.69 8.48
CA VAL A 20 1.22 3.14 8.65
C VAL A 20 0.57 3.84 7.47
N TYR A 21 -0.40 4.68 7.75
CA TYR A 21 -1.05 5.52 6.76
C TYR A 21 -0.97 6.97 7.22
N GLY A 22 -0.02 7.70 6.65
CA GLY A 22 0.29 9.07 7.06
C GLY A 22 -0.62 10.11 6.41
N ASP A 23 -0.53 11.32 6.95
CA ASP A 23 -1.10 12.51 6.37
C ASP A 23 -0.23 12.96 5.19
N PRO A 24 -0.76 13.14 3.96
CA PRO A 24 0.02 13.59 2.81
C PRO A 24 0.64 14.98 3.00
N ALA A 25 0.08 15.79 3.90
CA ALA A 25 0.66 17.07 4.26
C ALA A 25 1.88 16.95 5.21
N LYS A 26 2.17 15.75 5.70
CA LYS A 26 3.33 15.46 6.54
C LYS A 26 4.42 14.80 5.72
N THR A 27 5.64 14.92 6.20
CA THR A 27 6.90 14.64 5.52
C THR A 27 7.20 13.18 5.18
N GLU A 28 6.31 12.23 5.50
CA GLU A 28 6.54 10.81 5.27
C GLU A 28 5.65 10.27 4.15
N LEU A 29 6.28 9.74 3.11
CA LEU A 29 5.60 8.95 2.10
C LEU A 29 5.21 7.60 2.72
N THR A 30 3.95 7.46 3.05
CA THR A 30 3.40 6.19 3.50
C THR A 30 2.45 5.66 2.45
N LEU A 31 2.57 4.38 2.12
CA LEU A 31 1.78 3.75 1.08
C LEU A 31 1.93 4.46 -0.27
N PHE A 32 3.09 4.28 -0.88
CA PHE A 32 3.50 4.93 -2.13
C PHE A 32 3.72 3.87 -3.22
N PRO A 33 3.30 4.09 -4.49
CA PRO A 33 2.70 5.31 -5.04
C PRO A 33 1.24 5.54 -4.62
N SER A 34 0.79 6.81 -4.77
CA SER A 34 -0.57 7.21 -4.46
C SER A 34 -0.96 8.50 -5.20
N ASP A 35 -2.16 8.56 -5.75
CA ASP A 35 -2.73 9.77 -6.37
C ASP A 35 -2.98 10.89 -5.34
N ARG A 36 -2.77 10.65 -4.04
CA ARG A 36 -2.67 11.69 -3.00
C ARG A 36 -1.49 12.65 -3.21
N TYR A 37 -0.51 12.22 -4.00
CA TYR A 37 0.68 12.97 -4.37
C TYR A 37 0.63 13.43 -5.82
N THR A 38 -0.57 13.72 -6.31
CA THR A 38 -0.79 14.30 -7.63
C THR A 38 -1.73 15.48 -7.53
N VAL A 39 -1.71 16.32 -8.55
CA VAL A 39 -2.67 17.40 -8.80
C VAL A 39 -3.27 17.22 -10.18
N ASP A 40 -4.49 17.72 -10.35
CA ASP A 40 -5.15 17.72 -11.66
C ASP A 40 -4.36 18.60 -12.65
N ASP A 41 -4.08 18.08 -13.84
CA ASP A 41 -3.43 18.81 -14.92
C ASP A 41 -3.95 18.34 -16.29
N GLU A 42 -4.89 19.08 -16.83
CA GLU A 42 -5.49 18.78 -18.15
C GLU A 42 -4.50 18.85 -19.32
N ALA A 43 -3.30 19.41 -19.11
CA ALA A 43 -2.26 19.46 -20.15
C ALA A 43 -1.51 18.13 -20.29
N THR A 44 -1.66 17.20 -19.36
CA THR A 44 -1.03 15.87 -19.41
C THR A 44 -1.98 14.83 -19.98
N PRO A 45 -1.46 13.76 -20.63
CA PRO A 45 -2.30 12.68 -21.17
C PRO A 45 -3.09 11.92 -20.09
N SER A 46 -2.56 11.79 -18.88
CA SER A 46 -3.25 11.14 -17.76
C SER A 46 -4.28 12.03 -17.05
N GLY A 47 -4.25 13.35 -17.30
CA GLY A 47 -5.03 14.35 -16.56
C GLY A 47 -4.45 14.70 -15.19
N LEU A 48 -3.29 14.14 -14.84
CA LEU A 48 -2.63 14.30 -13.54
C LEU A 48 -1.20 14.78 -13.71
N ARG A 49 -0.66 15.40 -12.68
CA ARG A 49 0.76 15.71 -12.52
C ARG A 49 1.19 15.31 -11.12
N VAL A 50 2.34 14.65 -11.02
CA VAL A 50 2.95 14.32 -9.73
C VAL A 50 3.30 15.60 -8.98
N ASP A 51 2.91 15.68 -7.72
CA ASP A 51 3.27 16.75 -6.78
C ASP A 51 3.70 16.12 -5.45
N LEU A 52 4.98 15.84 -5.35
CA LEU A 52 5.54 15.24 -4.13
C LEU A 52 5.76 16.27 -3.02
N GLY A 53 5.65 17.56 -3.33
CA GLY A 53 5.83 18.63 -2.37
C GLY A 53 7.22 18.62 -1.70
N ALA A 54 7.34 19.28 -0.57
CA ALA A 54 8.55 19.28 0.26
C ALA A 54 8.50 18.12 1.26
N HIS A 55 8.73 16.90 0.80
CA HIS A 55 8.83 15.73 1.68
C HIS A 55 10.29 15.48 2.05
N ASN A 56 10.64 15.56 3.33
CA ASN A 56 12.02 15.38 3.82
C ASN A 56 12.64 14.04 3.40
N THR A 57 11.84 12.97 3.32
CA THR A 57 12.31 11.66 2.88
C THR A 57 12.77 11.69 1.43
N ILE A 58 12.09 12.45 0.56
CA ILE A 58 12.46 12.58 -0.84
C ILE A 58 13.73 13.40 -0.97
N ASP A 59 13.84 14.50 -0.21
CA ASP A 59 15.05 15.31 -0.22
C ASP A 59 16.30 14.51 0.17
N GLN A 60 16.19 13.60 1.14
CA GLN A 60 17.28 12.71 1.54
C GLN A 60 17.66 11.71 0.43
N VAL A 61 16.67 11.10 -0.22
CA VAL A 61 16.88 10.17 -1.33
C VAL A 61 17.46 10.90 -2.53
N LEU A 62 16.94 12.08 -2.85
CA LEU A 62 17.37 12.87 -4.00
C LEU A 62 18.72 13.55 -3.79
N ALA A 63 19.18 13.76 -2.55
CA ALA A 63 20.49 14.30 -2.27
C ALA A 63 21.64 13.47 -2.87
N THR A 64 21.39 12.17 -3.11
CA THR A 64 22.35 11.24 -3.73
C THR A 64 21.95 10.80 -5.14
N SER A 65 20.83 11.31 -5.66
CA SER A 65 20.28 10.95 -6.97
C SER A 65 20.58 12.02 -8.03
N PRO A 66 20.83 11.65 -9.29
CA PRO A 66 20.91 12.60 -10.40
C PRO A 66 19.53 13.21 -10.79
N ILE A 67 18.43 12.69 -10.23
CA ILE A 67 17.07 13.15 -10.51
C ILE A 67 16.67 14.20 -9.48
N SER A 68 16.16 15.33 -9.92
CA SER A 68 15.65 16.38 -9.03
C SER A 68 14.17 16.21 -8.73
N LEU A 69 13.71 16.78 -7.62
CA LEU A 69 12.28 16.85 -7.28
C LEU A 69 11.47 17.52 -8.41
N ALA A 70 12.01 18.56 -9.04
CA ALA A 70 11.36 19.23 -10.17
C ALA A 70 11.12 18.27 -11.35
N GLN A 71 12.08 17.41 -11.67
CA GLN A 71 11.92 16.40 -12.72
C GLN A 71 10.88 15.33 -12.36
N LEU A 72 10.80 14.93 -11.08
CA LEU A 72 9.75 14.02 -10.63
C LEU A 72 8.36 14.66 -10.71
N ASN A 73 8.26 15.94 -10.42
CA ASN A 73 7.00 16.69 -10.50
C ASN A 73 6.60 17.07 -11.96
N GLU A 74 7.40 16.72 -12.96
CA GLU A 74 7.02 16.81 -14.38
C GLU A 74 6.27 15.55 -14.86
N LEU A 75 6.35 14.46 -14.11
CA LEU A 75 5.69 13.21 -14.48
C LEU A 75 4.17 13.31 -14.37
N ASP A 76 3.48 12.65 -15.28
CA ASP A 76 2.02 12.58 -15.33
C ASP A 76 1.44 11.32 -14.65
N GLY A 77 2.23 10.65 -13.83
CA GLY A 77 1.87 9.44 -13.11
C GLY A 77 3.09 8.71 -12.58
N PHE A 78 2.87 7.51 -12.08
CA PHE A 78 3.89 6.72 -11.40
C PHE A 78 4.48 5.63 -12.30
N SER A 79 5.56 4.98 -11.86
CA SER A 79 6.25 3.93 -12.61
C SER A 79 5.33 2.75 -12.95
N THR A 80 5.46 2.21 -14.14
CA THR A 80 4.80 0.97 -14.58
C THR A 80 5.48 -0.30 -14.06
N THR A 81 6.67 -0.20 -13.50
CA THR A 81 7.47 -1.32 -12.98
C THR A 81 7.85 -1.16 -11.51
N GLY A 82 7.55 -0.01 -10.92
CA GLY A 82 7.80 0.23 -9.50
C GLY A 82 6.83 -0.54 -8.61
N GLY A 83 7.31 -0.98 -7.45
CA GLY A 83 6.47 -1.61 -6.44
C GLY A 83 5.74 -0.60 -5.56
N VAL A 84 4.73 -1.07 -4.84
CA VAL A 84 4.04 -0.30 -3.81
C VAL A 84 4.74 -0.50 -2.48
N GLY A 85 5.29 0.59 -1.93
CA GLY A 85 5.93 0.61 -0.61
C GLY A 85 4.89 0.74 0.49
N VAL A 86 4.98 -0.13 1.49
CA VAL A 86 4.10 -0.18 2.67
C VAL A 86 4.97 -0.13 3.91
N ARG A 87 4.78 0.86 4.78
CA ARG A 87 5.42 0.90 6.10
C ARG A 87 4.52 0.25 7.14
N LEU A 88 5.15 -0.44 8.09
CA LEU A 88 4.49 -1.17 9.16
C LEU A 88 4.98 -0.62 10.51
N SER A 89 4.12 -0.65 11.52
CA SER A 89 4.48 -0.22 12.87
C SER A 89 5.26 -1.27 13.67
N GLY A 90 5.44 -2.46 13.12
CA GLY A 90 6.15 -3.57 13.74
C GLY A 90 6.37 -4.73 12.79
N PRO A 91 7.05 -5.79 13.25
CA PRO A 91 7.42 -6.92 12.42
C PRO A 91 6.21 -7.78 12.05
N ILE A 92 6.21 -8.27 10.81
CA ILE A 92 5.22 -9.22 10.31
C ILE A 92 5.80 -10.64 10.23
N ASP A 93 4.91 -11.62 10.05
CA ASP A 93 5.29 -12.98 9.69
C ASP A 93 5.54 -13.06 8.18
N PRO A 94 6.80 -13.21 7.74
CA PRO A 94 7.12 -13.23 6.32
C PRO A 94 6.77 -14.56 5.64
N ARG A 95 6.25 -15.55 6.37
CA ARG A 95 5.86 -16.83 5.79
C ARG A 95 4.81 -16.61 4.71
N GLY A 96 5.08 -17.17 3.53
CA GLY A 96 4.24 -16.97 2.35
C GLY A 96 4.45 -15.63 1.62
N LEU A 97 5.42 -14.81 2.06
CA LEU A 97 5.94 -13.67 1.31
C LEU A 97 7.27 -14.04 0.64
N VAL A 98 7.56 -13.40 -0.49
CA VAL A 98 8.88 -13.54 -1.13
C VAL A 98 9.88 -12.76 -0.29
N GLN A 99 10.85 -13.45 0.31
CA GLN A 99 11.99 -12.79 0.95
C GLN A 99 13.08 -12.51 -0.07
N MET A 100 13.76 -11.37 0.06
CA MET A 100 14.97 -11.12 -0.68
C MET A 100 16.04 -12.15 -0.29
N PRO A 101 16.79 -12.72 -1.27
CA PRO A 101 17.83 -13.71 -1.01
C PRO A 101 19.12 -13.06 -0.47
N GLU A 102 19.04 -12.04 0.36
CA GLU A 102 20.21 -11.44 1.00
C GLU A 102 20.66 -12.20 2.24
N ALA A 103 19.82 -13.08 2.76
CA ALA A 103 20.24 -14.02 3.77
C ALA A 103 21.00 -15.17 3.09
N ASP A 104 22.26 -15.37 3.46
CA ASP A 104 23.05 -16.53 3.06
C ASP A 104 23.06 -17.55 4.22
N PRO A 105 22.45 -18.71 4.09
CA PRO A 105 21.66 -19.18 2.94
C PRO A 105 20.25 -18.54 2.89
N PRO A 106 19.71 -18.33 1.68
CA PRO A 106 18.35 -17.85 1.55
C PRO A 106 17.39 -18.88 2.16
N VAL A 107 16.60 -18.46 3.14
CA VAL A 107 15.54 -19.30 3.68
C VAL A 107 14.41 -19.29 2.65
N LEU A 108 14.40 -20.28 1.79
CA LEU A 108 13.33 -20.54 0.84
C LEU A 108 12.21 -21.26 1.59
N ASP A 109 11.36 -20.53 2.28
CA ASP A 109 10.01 -21.03 2.48
C ASP A 109 9.31 -21.13 1.11
N PRO A 110 8.40 -22.09 0.89
CA PRO A 110 7.68 -22.17 -0.37
C PRO A 110 6.97 -20.85 -0.61
N LEU A 111 7.57 -20.06 -1.49
CA LEU A 111 7.11 -18.74 -1.85
C LEU A 111 5.76 -18.92 -2.54
N LYS A 112 4.79 -18.14 -2.13
CA LYS A 112 3.57 -18.01 -2.93
C LYS A 112 3.97 -17.57 -4.32
N ASP A 113 3.45 -18.28 -5.32
CA ASP A 113 3.53 -17.81 -6.70
C ASP A 113 2.87 -16.42 -6.78
N ALA A 114 3.41 -15.52 -7.58
CA ALA A 114 2.85 -14.18 -7.75
C ALA A 114 1.36 -14.23 -8.14
N SER A 115 0.92 -15.25 -8.86
CA SER A 115 -0.47 -15.47 -9.24
C SER A 115 -1.39 -15.77 -8.04
N GLU A 116 -0.88 -16.25 -6.92
CA GLU A 116 -1.69 -16.50 -5.72
C GLU A 116 -2.23 -15.20 -5.10
N TYR A 117 -1.58 -14.07 -5.38
CA TYR A 117 -2.05 -12.74 -4.96
C TYR A 117 -3.23 -12.23 -5.79
N THR A 118 -3.67 -12.98 -6.80
CA THR A 118 -4.92 -12.71 -7.55
C THR A 118 -6.11 -13.50 -7.00
N LEU A 119 -5.89 -14.33 -5.97
CA LEU A 119 -6.91 -15.20 -5.40
C LEU A 119 -7.61 -14.56 -4.19
N VAL A 120 -8.76 -15.12 -3.85
CA VAL A 120 -9.52 -14.74 -2.65
C VAL A 120 -8.73 -15.09 -1.38
N GLY A 121 -8.78 -14.21 -0.37
CA GLY A 121 -8.14 -14.43 0.92
C GLY A 121 -6.63 -14.16 0.91
N THR A 122 -6.14 -13.44 -0.09
CA THR A 122 -4.73 -13.01 -0.15
C THR A 122 -4.45 -11.87 0.83
N PRO A 123 -3.24 -11.81 1.43
CA PRO A 123 -2.86 -10.73 2.34
C PRO A 123 -2.70 -9.37 1.67
N MET A 124 -2.61 -9.33 0.34
CA MET A 124 -2.58 -8.10 -0.46
C MET A 124 -3.05 -8.38 -1.88
N PHE A 125 -3.51 -7.36 -2.57
CA PHE A 125 -3.91 -7.46 -3.98
C PHE A 125 -3.64 -6.17 -4.74
N LEU A 126 -3.50 -6.30 -6.06
CA LEU A 126 -3.36 -5.20 -7.01
C LEU A 126 -4.35 -5.42 -8.15
N VAL A 127 -5.20 -4.43 -8.44
CA VAL A 127 -6.24 -4.51 -9.47
C VAL A 127 -6.15 -3.32 -10.41
N GLU A 128 -6.17 -3.58 -11.71
CA GLU A 128 -6.40 -2.55 -12.72
C GLU A 128 -7.90 -2.24 -12.77
N LEU A 129 -8.28 -0.98 -12.55
CA LEU A 129 -9.67 -0.63 -12.26
C LEU A 129 -10.59 -0.60 -13.48
N GLU A 130 -10.06 -0.32 -14.68
CA GLU A 130 -10.88 -0.22 -15.89
C GLU A 130 -11.28 -1.61 -16.41
N SER A 131 -10.33 -2.54 -16.43
CA SER A 131 -10.57 -3.91 -16.88
C SER A 131 -11.04 -4.86 -15.76
N GLY A 132 -10.84 -4.49 -14.51
CA GLY A 132 -11.10 -5.36 -13.35
C GLY A 132 -10.12 -6.54 -13.28
N VAL A 133 -8.92 -6.42 -13.83
CA VAL A 133 -7.93 -7.51 -13.83
C VAL A 133 -7.06 -7.42 -12.59
N ALA A 134 -7.00 -8.52 -11.82
CA ALA A 134 -6.05 -8.67 -10.72
C ALA A 134 -4.66 -8.99 -11.26
N ILE A 135 -3.66 -8.28 -10.72
CA ILE A 135 -2.25 -8.40 -11.13
C ILE A 135 -1.49 -9.19 -10.08
N GLY A 136 -0.68 -10.15 -10.50
CA GLY A 136 0.20 -10.89 -9.60
C GLY A 136 1.21 -9.97 -8.92
N ILE A 137 1.56 -10.28 -7.67
CA ILE A 137 2.47 -9.49 -6.84
C ILE A 137 3.65 -10.36 -6.41
N VAL A 138 4.84 -9.77 -6.42
CA VAL A 138 6.04 -10.30 -5.79
C VAL A 138 6.35 -9.43 -4.57
N PRO A 139 5.91 -9.81 -3.36
CA PRO A 139 6.19 -9.01 -2.18
C PRO A 139 7.59 -9.28 -1.64
N ARG A 140 8.21 -8.23 -1.10
CA ARG A 140 9.51 -8.27 -0.43
C ARG A 140 9.36 -7.61 0.93
N TYR A 141 9.82 -8.26 1.97
CA TYR A 141 9.79 -7.71 3.33
C TYR A 141 11.18 -7.34 3.80
N PHE A 142 11.28 -6.17 4.40
CA PHE A 142 12.51 -5.62 4.96
C PHE A 142 12.30 -5.35 6.45
N GLU A 143 13.26 -5.80 7.24
CA GLU A 143 13.30 -5.54 8.68
C GLU A 143 14.68 -4.94 8.98
N GLN A 144 14.71 -3.63 9.33
CA GLN A 144 15.90 -2.91 9.73
C GLN A 144 15.86 -2.70 11.24
N PRO A 145 16.65 -3.46 12.03
CA PRO A 145 16.74 -3.24 13.47
C PRO A 145 17.36 -1.87 13.77
N LYS A 146 16.96 -1.28 14.89
CA LYS A 146 17.59 -0.10 15.45
C LYS A 146 19.08 -0.36 15.71
N ASP A 147 19.94 0.55 15.23
CA ASP A 147 21.38 0.55 15.48
C ASP A 147 21.94 1.98 15.63
N LEU A 148 23.25 2.16 15.46
CA LEU A 148 23.88 3.48 15.57
C LEU A 148 23.51 4.43 14.43
N ASP A 149 23.27 3.89 13.24
CA ASP A 149 22.93 4.66 12.04
C ASP A 149 21.40 4.83 11.89
N PHE A 150 20.62 3.88 12.43
CA PHE A 150 19.17 3.87 12.40
C PHE A 150 18.60 3.99 13.82
N PRO A 151 18.05 5.15 14.20
CA PRO A 151 17.64 5.42 15.58
C PRO A 151 16.38 4.67 16.02
N ALA A 152 15.64 4.04 15.10
CA ALA A 152 14.45 3.24 15.36
C ALA A 152 14.40 2.03 14.46
N ASP A 153 13.68 0.98 14.90
CA ASP A 153 13.35 -0.13 14.03
C ASP A 153 12.50 0.36 12.85
N ASP A 154 12.76 -0.15 11.65
CA ASP A 154 11.96 0.13 10.45
C ASP A 154 11.50 -1.20 9.83
N PHE A 155 10.21 -1.25 9.47
CA PHE A 155 9.57 -2.41 8.89
C PHE A 155 8.86 -1.98 7.61
N ALA A 156 9.29 -2.53 6.49
CA ALA A 156 8.76 -2.17 5.19
C ALA A 156 8.40 -3.40 4.37
N LEU A 157 7.34 -3.29 3.59
CA LEU A 157 6.92 -4.25 2.59
C LEU A 157 6.92 -3.54 1.24
N LEU A 158 7.56 -4.14 0.23
CA LEU A 158 7.51 -3.70 -1.15
C LEU A 158 6.72 -4.74 -1.95
N ALA A 159 5.60 -4.33 -2.53
CA ALA A 159 4.77 -5.16 -3.38
C ALA A 159 5.05 -4.83 -4.85
N GLU A 160 5.89 -5.62 -5.51
CA GLU A 160 6.24 -5.42 -6.91
C GLU A 160 5.21 -6.12 -7.83
N PRO A 161 4.70 -5.47 -8.89
CA PRO A 161 3.88 -6.16 -9.87
C PRO A 161 4.71 -7.21 -10.60
N ALA A 162 4.18 -8.42 -10.77
CA ALA A 162 4.86 -9.53 -11.45
C ALA A 162 5.07 -9.28 -12.95
N VAL A 163 4.33 -8.34 -13.51
CA VAL A 163 4.44 -7.88 -14.90
C VAL A 163 4.39 -6.36 -14.94
N PRO A 164 5.00 -5.72 -15.94
CA PRO A 164 4.86 -4.27 -16.11
C PRO A 164 3.39 -3.86 -16.20
N LEU A 165 3.01 -2.84 -15.47
CA LEU A 165 1.66 -2.27 -15.51
C LEU A 165 1.43 -1.54 -16.84
N LEU A 166 0.19 -1.45 -17.27
CA LEU A 166 -0.17 -0.68 -18.46
C LEU A 166 -0.02 0.83 -18.18
N PRO A 167 0.53 1.60 -19.10
CA PRO A 167 0.69 3.04 -18.93
C PRO A 167 -0.65 3.77 -18.97
N GLY A 168 -0.75 4.90 -18.26
CA GLY A 168 -1.94 5.73 -18.22
C GLY A 168 -3.17 5.04 -17.63
N LYS A 169 -2.98 4.00 -16.81
CA LYS A 169 -4.07 3.26 -16.15
C LYS A 169 -4.07 3.48 -14.65
N ARG A 170 -5.26 3.35 -14.07
CA ARG A 170 -5.49 3.51 -12.63
C ARG A 170 -5.55 2.18 -11.94
N TYR A 171 -4.81 2.04 -10.87
CA TYR A 171 -4.65 0.82 -10.08
C TYR A 171 -5.07 1.03 -8.64
N LEU A 172 -5.68 -0.01 -8.07
CA LEU A 172 -5.92 -0.13 -6.64
C LEU A 172 -4.98 -1.18 -6.06
N PHE A 173 -4.15 -0.78 -5.11
CA PHE A 173 -3.42 -1.71 -4.24
C PHE A 173 -4.05 -1.72 -2.85
N ALA A 174 -4.17 -2.89 -2.24
CA ALA A 174 -4.64 -3.00 -0.87
C ALA A 174 -3.93 -4.12 -0.10
N VAL A 175 -3.82 -3.90 1.22
CA VAL A 175 -3.40 -4.90 2.22
C VAL A 175 -4.64 -5.30 3.01
N THR A 176 -4.78 -6.59 3.30
CA THR A 176 -5.92 -7.15 4.04
C THR A 176 -5.50 -7.59 5.44
N ASP A 177 -6.48 -7.86 6.30
CA ASP A 177 -6.28 -8.42 7.63
C ASP A 177 -5.85 -9.90 7.63
N GLU A 178 -5.64 -10.50 6.43
CA GLU A 178 -4.97 -11.80 6.30
C GLU A 178 -3.46 -11.69 6.47
N LEU A 179 -2.86 -10.50 6.34
CA LEU A 179 -1.48 -10.27 6.73
C LEU A 179 -1.33 -10.46 8.24
N ARG A 180 -0.29 -11.18 8.67
CA ARG A 180 -0.05 -11.50 10.07
C ARG A 180 1.16 -10.77 10.62
N ALA A 181 1.04 -10.27 11.83
CA ALA A 181 2.18 -9.85 12.63
C ALA A 181 3.02 -11.06 13.06
N LYS A 182 4.26 -10.83 13.49
CA LYS A 182 5.21 -11.89 13.90
C LYS A 182 4.69 -12.76 15.06
N ASP A 183 3.81 -12.22 15.88
CA ASP A 183 3.14 -12.92 16.98
C ASP A 183 1.90 -13.74 16.52
N GLY A 184 1.58 -13.72 15.22
CA GLY A 184 0.45 -14.43 14.63
C GLY A 184 -0.87 -13.67 14.66
N THR A 185 -0.94 -12.50 15.28
CA THR A 185 -2.14 -11.65 15.27
C THR A 185 -2.38 -11.04 13.89
N ARG A 186 -3.61 -10.61 13.59
CA ARG A 186 -3.91 -9.91 12.35
C ARG A 186 -3.29 -8.52 12.35
N VAL A 187 -2.71 -8.10 11.23
CA VAL A 187 -2.31 -6.70 11.05
C VAL A 187 -3.55 -5.84 11.02
N GLY A 188 -3.50 -4.73 11.73
CA GLY A 188 -4.63 -3.84 11.91
C GLY A 188 -4.64 -2.63 11.01
N ARG A 189 -5.73 -1.89 11.09
CA ARG A 189 -5.95 -0.64 10.39
C ARG A 189 -5.55 0.53 11.27
N SER A 190 -4.77 1.48 10.73
CA SER A 190 -4.48 2.74 11.44
C SER A 190 -5.74 3.61 11.57
N SER A 191 -5.76 4.49 12.57
CA SER A 191 -6.88 5.44 12.74
C SER A 191 -7.07 6.37 11.55
N ALA A 192 -5.98 6.74 10.86
CA ALA A 192 -6.04 7.55 9.64
C ALA A 192 -6.70 6.79 8.49
N MET A 193 -6.33 5.52 8.26
CA MET A 193 -6.97 4.68 7.26
C MET A 193 -8.43 4.38 7.61
N SER A 194 -8.75 4.20 8.89
CA SER A 194 -10.14 4.01 9.35
C SER A 194 -11.01 5.23 9.01
N ARG A 195 -10.48 6.45 9.15
CA ARG A 195 -11.18 7.67 8.71
C ARG A 195 -11.31 7.74 7.20
N ALA A 196 -10.26 7.46 6.45
CA ALA A 196 -10.29 7.47 4.98
C ALA A 196 -11.35 6.52 4.44
N LEU A 197 -11.43 5.30 4.97
CA LEU A 197 -12.38 4.28 4.53
C LEU A 197 -13.80 4.46 5.11
N GLY A 198 -13.98 5.26 6.17
CA GLY A 198 -15.26 5.41 6.88
C GLY A 198 -15.91 6.77 6.66
N SER A 199 -15.37 7.79 7.32
CA SER A 199 -16.05 9.08 7.53
C SER A 199 -15.45 10.26 6.78
N SER A 200 -14.29 10.10 6.12
CA SER A 200 -13.66 11.20 5.38
C SER A 200 -14.49 11.60 4.16
N GLY A 201 -14.63 12.91 3.94
CA GLY A 201 -15.24 13.52 2.76
C GLY A 201 -14.22 14.02 1.74
N ALA A 202 -12.93 13.76 1.93
CA ALA A 202 -11.90 14.13 0.95
C ALA A 202 -12.12 13.40 -0.38
N ALA A 203 -11.93 14.09 -1.50
CA ALA A 203 -12.19 13.54 -2.83
C ALA A 203 -11.45 12.22 -3.07
N TYR A 204 -10.16 12.19 -2.75
CA TYR A 204 -9.36 10.97 -2.87
C TYR A 204 -9.94 9.80 -2.04
N ASP A 205 -10.39 10.05 -0.81
CA ASP A 205 -10.92 9.00 0.07
C ASP A 205 -12.28 8.47 -0.42
N LEU A 206 -13.08 9.34 -1.07
CA LEU A 206 -14.32 8.93 -1.75
C LEU A 206 -14.01 8.01 -2.94
N ASP A 207 -13.05 8.39 -3.75
CA ASP A 207 -12.57 7.59 -4.88
C ASP A 207 -11.97 6.27 -4.44
N LEU A 208 -11.20 6.26 -3.35
CA LEU A 208 -10.61 5.04 -2.79
C LEU A 208 -11.70 4.05 -2.36
N ARG A 209 -12.77 4.52 -1.71
CA ARG A 209 -13.91 3.66 -1.35
C ARG A 209 -14.63 3.11 -2.57
N ALA A 210 -14.89 3.95 -3.56
CA ALA A 210 -15.52 3.52 -4.81
C ALA A 210 -14.67 2.47 -5.54
N ALA A 211 -13.35 2.64 -5.55
CA ALA A 211 -12.43 1.66 -6.16
C ALA A 211 -12.41 0.33 -5.39
N LEU A 212 -12.48 0.36 -4.06
CA LEU A 212 -12.59 -0.86 -3.26
C LEU A 212 -13.89 -1.60 -3.54
N ASP A 213 -15.00 -0.89 -3.70
CA ASP A 213 -16.28 -1.51 -4.06
C ASP A 213 -16.24 -2.15 -5.46
N LEU A 214 -15.54 -1.51 -6.42
CA LEU A 214 -15.31 -2.08 -7.76
C LEU A 214 -14.42 -3.32 -7.72
N ALA A 215 -13.38 -3.33 -6.91
CA ALA A 215 -12.44 -4.44 -6.81
C ALA A 215 -12.99 -5.63 -5.99
N ALA A 216 -13.91 -5.39 -5.06
CA ALA A 216 -14.43 -6.41 -4.15
C ALA A 216 -14.92 -7.70 -4.85
N PRO A 217 -15.68 -7.68 -5.96
CA PRO A 217 -16.08 -8.90 -6.66
C PRO A 217 -14.91 -9.60 -7.36
N VAL A 218 -13.86 -8.87 -7.74
CA VAL A 218 -12.67 -9.42 -8.43
C VAL A 218 -11.83 -10.24 -7.47
N VAL A 219 -11.55 -9.66 -6.28
CA VAL A 219 -10.66 -10.27 -5.29
C VAL A 219 -11.40 -11.04 -4.18
N GLY A 220 -12.73 -11.02 -4.19
CA GLY A 220 -13.56 -11.70 -3.19
C GLY A 220 -13.39 -11.16 -1.77
N THR A 221 -12.91 -9.91 -1.62
CA THR A 221 -12.60 -9.30 -0.32
C THR A 221 -13.37 -8.00 -0.17
N SER A 222 -14.12 -7.86 0.92
CA SER A 222 -14.86 -6.64 1.22
C SER A 222 -13.97 -5.59 1.92
N ALA A 223 -14.33 -4.32 1.81
CA ALA A 223 -13.62 -3.19 2.40
C ALA A 223 -13.40 -3.33 3.93
N LYS A 224 -14.25 -4.10 4.63
CA LYS A 224 -14.09 -4.34 6.08
C LYS A 224 -12.79 -5.09 6.42
N HIS A 225 -12.29 -5.94 5.50
CA HIS A 225 -11.05 -6.71 5.66
C HIS A 225 -9.82 -5.95 5.17
N VAL A 226 -9.99 -4.80 4.53
CA VAL A 226 -8.87 -3.97 4.05
C VAL A 226 -8.29 -3.17 5.21
N VAL A 227 -7.02 -3.36 5.51
CA VAL A 227 -6.30 -2.63 6.56
C VAL A 227 -5.57 -1.40 6.03
N ALA A 228 -5.20 -1.40 4.75
CA ALA A 228 -4.67 -0.24 4.05
C ALA A 228 -4.91 -0.37 2.55
N ALA A 229 -5.08 0.77 1.87
CA ALA A 229 -5.23 0.80 0.42
C ALA A 229 -4.74 2.12 -0.17
N THR A 230 -4.33 2.07 -1.43
CA THR A 230 -3.96 3.25 -2.21
C THR A 230 -4.44 3.12 -3.65
N LEU A 231 -4.85 4.25 -4.21
CA LEU A 231 -5.05 4.43 -5.65
C LEU A 231 -3.84 5.13 -6.24
N PHE A 232 -3.43 4.69 -7.41
CA PHE A 232 -2.39 5.39 -8.17
C PHE A 232 -2.59 5.20 -9.67
N THR A 233 -2.17 6.20 -10.42
CA THR A 233 -2.20 6.23 -11.88
C THR A 233 -0.78 6.07 -12.42
N THR A 234 -0.58 5.17 -13.35
CA THR A 234 0.72 4.99 -14.02
C THR A 234 0.96 6.11 -15.04
N ALA A 235 2.23 6.49 -15.21
CA ALA A 235 2.60 7.48 -16.22
C ALA A 235 2.17 7.03 -17.61
N SER A 236 1.77 7.99 -18.43
CA SER A 236 1.51 7.75 -19.86
C SER A 236 2.81 7.47 -20.61
N VAL A 237 2.71 6.82 -21.76
CA VAL A 237 3.84 6.71 -22.69
C VAL A 237 3.89 8.01 -23.50
N GLN A 238 4.99 8.73 -23.39
CA GLN A 238 5.28 9.86 -24.30
C GLN A 238 6.07 9.38 -25.50
#